data_e27fe31d5e95c32ca5aa423d58bd6217
#
_entry.id   e27fe31d5e95c32ca5aa423d58bd6217
#
_cell.length_a   1.000
_cell.length_b   1.000
_cell.length_c   1.000
_cell.angle_alpha   90.00
_cell.angle_beta   90.00
_cell.angle_gamma   90.00
#
_symmetry.space_group_name_H-M   'P 1'
#
loop_
_entity.id
_entity.type
_entity.pdbx_description
1 polymer ?
#
loop_
_entity_poly.entity_id
_entity_poly.type
_entity_poly.pdbx_seq_one_letter_code
_entity_poly.pdbx_strand_id
1 'polypeptide(L)'
;MTVNSENMFEVAVRSKVRFPFKGLISVEDLFDLSVESLDMIFKVLNSQVKQAKEESLLTARTKQDEELTLKVEIVKYVVKVKLEEEAARLHAREQREKKQKIMEIMANKQDADLQNKSVEELAKMLDELG
;
A
#
# COMPACT_ATOMS: atom_id res chain seq x y z
N MET A 1 -0.80 -15.97 -23.48
CA MET A 1 -1.83 -15.95 -22.46
C MET A 1 -1.64 -14.73 -21.56
N THR A 2 -2.59 -13.82 -21.57
CA THR A 2 -2.52 -12.64 -20.73
C THR A 2 -2.92 -13.03 -19.31
N VAL A 3 -1.95 -12.95 -18.38
CA VAL A 3 -2.22 -13.28 -16.99
C VAL A 3 -2.69 -12.01 -16.31
N ASN A 4 -3.97 -11.95 -15.94
CA ASN A 4 -4.50 -10.85 -15.14
C ASN A 4 -4.30 -11.17 -13.65
N SER A 5 -4.53 -10.19 -12.78
CA SER A 5 -4.29 -10.36 -11.34
C SER A 5 -5.09 -11.50 -10.71
N GLU A 6 -6.34 -11.69 -11.14
CA GLU A 6 -7.19 -12.76 -10.61
C GLU A 6 -6.67 -14.13 -11.02
N ASN A 7 -6.37 -14.30 -12.32
CA ASN A 7 -5.87 -15.56 -12.88
C ASN A 7 -4.48 -15.89 -12.33
N MET A 8 -3.64 -14.88 -12.16
CA MET A 8 -2.28 -15.03 -11.66
C MET A 8 -2.24 -15.69 -10.28
N PHE A 9 -3.07 -15.24 -9.36
CA PHE A 9 -3.12 -15.80 -8.00
C PHE A 9 -3.72 -17.20 -7.99
N GLU A 10 -4.73 -17.46 -8.77
CA GLU A 10 -5.32 -18.78 -8.90
C GLU A 10 -4.29 -19.79 -9.41
N VAL A 11 -3.57 -19.43 -10.48
CA VAL A 11 -2.52 -20.28 -11.04
C VAL A 11 -1.42 -20.55 -10.01
N ALA A 12 -1.00 -19.52 -9.29
CA ALA A 12 0.06 -19.63 -8.29
C ALA A 12 -0.33 -20.55 -7.13
N VAL A 13 -1.56 -20.44 -6.65
CA VAL A 13 -2.06 -21.29 -5.56
C VAL A 13 -2.17 -22.73 -6.01
N ARG A 14 -2.73 -22.98 -7.19
CA ARG A 14 -2.90 -24.34 -7.74
C ARG A 14 -1.55 -25.00 -8.04
N SER A 15 -0.59 -24.22 -8.51
CA SER A 15 0.76 -24.70 -8.82
C SER A 15 1.65 -24.80 -7.57
N LYS A 16 1.16 -24.33 -6.43
CA LYS A 16 1.89 -24.34 -5.14
C LYS A 16 3.27 -23.70 -5.25
N VAL A 17 3.34 -22.54 -5.94
CA VAL A 17 4.61 -21.82 -6.10
C VAL A 17 5.11 -21.31 -4.74
N ARG A 18 6.43 -21.28 -4.58
CA ARG A 18 7.08 -20.85 -3.35
C ARG A 18 8.10 -19.76 -3.66
N PHE A 19 8.32 -18.89 -2.69
CA PHE A 19 9.18 -17.72 -2.83
C PHE A 19 10.37 -17.83 -1.86
N PRO A 20 11.57 -17.39 -2.28
CA PRO A 20 12.75 -17.46 -1.43
C PRO A 20 12.76 -16.34 -0.39
N PHE A 21 12.55 -16.69 0.87
CA PHE A 21 12.65 -15.75 1.99
C PHE A 21 12.85 -16.54 3.28
N LYS A 22 14.10 -16.59 3.76
CA LYS A 22 14.46 -17.38 4.95
C LYS A 22 13.92 -18.81 4.86
N GLY A 23 14.15 -19.44 3.71
CA GLY A 23 13.55 -20.71 3.33
C GLY A 23 12.57 -20.47 2.18
N LEU A 24 11.49 -21.23 2.13
CA LEU A 24 10.46 -21.11 1.10
C LEU A 24 9.14 -20.73 1.75
N ILE A 25 8.50 -19.71 1.22
CA ILE A 25 7.20 -19.20 1.72
C ILE A 25 6.14 -19.28 0.63
N SER A 26 4.88 -19.26 1.02
CA SER A 26 3.73 -19.31 0.11
C SER A 26 3.34 -17.91 -0.39
N VAL A 27 2.43 -17.87 -1.38
CA VAL A 27 1.86 -16.61 -1.89
C VAL A 27 1.21 -15.80 -0.76
N GLU A 28 0.48 -16.47 0.11
CA GLU A 28 -0.24 -15.83 1.21
C GLU A 28 0.72 -15.09 2.16
N ASP A 29 1.87 -15.68 2.39
CA ASP A 29 2.88 -15.11 3.29
C ASP A 29 3.48 -13.80 2.78
N LEU A 30 3.42 -13.57 1.46
CA LEU A 30 3.94 -12.34 0.86
C LEU A 30 3.22 -11.09 1.39
N PHE A 31 1.93 -11.20 1.67
CA PHE A 31 1.15 -10.07 2.18
C PHE A 31 1.51 -9.68 3.61
N ASP A 32 2.19 -10.57 4.33
CA ASP A 32 2.65 -10.31 5.70
C ASP A 32 4.04 -9.66 5.75
N LEU A 33 4.73 -9.57 4.61
CA LEU A 33 6.08 -9.02 4.54
C LEU A 33 6.09 -7.51 4.32
N SER A 34 7.17 -6.87 4.76
CA SER A 34 7.41 -5.47 4.47
C SER A 34 7.77 -5.28 2.98
N VAL A 35 7.63 -4.05 2.49
CA VAL A 35 8.00 -3.71 1.11
C VAL A 35 9.49 -3.99 0.87
N GLU A 36 10.34 -3.71 1.86
CA GLU A 36 11.78 -3.97 1.78
C GLU A 36 12.08 -5.45 1.63
N SER A 37 11.37 -6.31 2.37
CA SER A 37 11.52 -7.77 2.26
C SER A 37 11.05 -8.26 0.90
N LEU A 38 9.95 -7.72 0.40
CA LEU A 38 9.43 -8.05 -0.94
C LEU A 38 10.42 -7.62 -2.02
N ASP A 39 11.06 -6.47 -1.86
CA ASP A 39 12.09 -6.00 -2.80
C ASP A 39 13.27 -6.96 -2.84
N MET A 40 13.69 -7.49 -1.70
CA MET A 40 14.75 -8.50 -1.63
C MET A 40 14.37 -9.76 -2.38
N ILE A 41 13.13 -10.23 -2.22
CA ILE A 41 12.62 -11.39 -2.96
C ILE A 41 12.63 -11.10 -4.46
N PHE A 42 12.16 -9.92 -4.85
CA PHE A 42 12.14 -9.48 -6.25
C PHE A 42 13.56 -9.52 -6.86
N LYS A 43 14.54 -9.00 -6.14
CA LYS A 43 15.93 -8.99 -6.62
C LYS A 43 16.47 -10.39 -6.84
N VAL A 44 16.17 -11.32 -5.93
CA VAL A 44 16.58 -12.72 -6.07
C VAL A 44 15.92 -13.35 -7.29
N LEU A 45 14.61 -13.18 -7.46
CA LEU A 45 13.87 -13.73 -8.59
C LEU A 45 14.34 -13.12 -9.92
N ASN A 46 14.56 -11.81 -9.93
CA ASN A 46 15.03 -11.10 -11.12
C ASN A 46 16.42 -11.59 -11.55
N SER A 47 17.29 -11.85 -10.59
CA SER A 47 18.60 -12.45 -10.83
C SER A 47 18.48 -13.84 -11.46
N GLN A 48 17.54 -14.66 -10.97
CA GLN A 48 17.27 -15.99 -11.54
C GLN A 48 16.75 -15.89 -12.97
N VAL A 49 15.89 -14.92 -13.26
CA VAL A 49 15.39 -14.71 -14.63
C VAL A 49 16.53 -14.33 -15.57
N LYS A 50 17.40 -13.42 -15.16
CA LYS A 50 18.56 -13.02 -15.97
C LYS A 50 19.51 -14.18 -16.22
N GLN A 51 19.80 -14.95 -15.20
CA GLN A 51 20.67 -16.13 -15.28
C GLN A 51 20.10 -17.17 -16.23
N ALA A 52 18.80 -17.44 -16.15
CA ALA A 52 18.12 -18.37 -17.04
C ALA A 52 18.22 -17.94 -18.50
N LYS A 53 18.09 -16.64 -18.77
CA LYS A 53 18.21 -16.10 -20.12
C LYS A 53 19.64 -16.21 -20.66
N GLU A 54 20.62 -15.93 -19.82
CA GLU A 54 22.04 -15.99 -20.21
C GLU A 54 22.52 -17.41 -20.47
N GLU A 55 22.02 -18.38 -19.71
CA GLU A 55 22.43 -19.77 -19.83
C GLU A 55 21.72 -20.53 -20.94
N SER A 56 20.58 -20.02 -21.41
CA SER A 56 19.77 -20.72 -22.39
C SER A 56 20.17 -20.35 -23.82
N LEU A 57 20.41 -21.37 -24.64
CA LEU A 57 20.60 -21.22 -26.09
C LEU A 57 19.27 -21.27 -26.84
N LEU A 58 18.20 -21.64 -26.15
CA LEU A 58 16.88 -21.80 -26.74
C LEU A 58 16.04 -20.56 -26.49
N THR A 59 15.28 -20.15 -27.50
CA THR A 59 14.37 -18.99 -27.40
C THR A 59 13.00 -19.39 -26.84
N ALA A 60 12.68 -20.70 -26.83
CA ALA A 60 11.42 -21.20 -26.31
C ALA A 60 11.42 -21.16 -24.77
N ARG A 61 10.33 -20.66 -24.20
CA ARG A 61 10.14 -20.61 -22.75
C ARG A 61 9.90 -22.03 -22.20
N THR A 62 10.65 -22.38 -21.17
CA THR A 62 10.41 -23.61 -20.41
C THR A 62 9.34 -23.37 -19.35
N LYS A 63 8.86 -24.45 -18.75
CA LYS A 63 7.93 -24.41 -17.62
C LYS A 63 8.52 -23.61 -16.45
N GLN A 64 9.83 -23.75 -16.22
CA GLN A 64 10.54 -23.04 -15.15
C GLN A 64 10.59 -21.55 -15.42
N ASP A 65 10.78 -21.14 -16.68
CA ASP A 65 10.79 -19.73 -17.07
C ASP A 65 9.42 -19.10 -16.86
N GLU A 66 8.35 -19.80 -17.19
CA GLU A 66 6.98 -19.35 -16.98
C GLU A 66 6.67 -19.21 -15.49
N GLU A 67 7.15 -20.16 -14.67
CA GLU A 67 6.99 -20.11 -13.23
C GLU A 67 7.73 -18.93 -12.61
N LEU A 68 8.97 -18.66 -13.04
CA LEU A 68 9.75 -17.51 -12.59
C LEU A 68 9.05 -16.20 -12.96
N THR A 69 8.55 -16.11 -14.19
CA THR A 69 7.81 -14.92 -14.64
C THR A 69 6.56 -14.70 -13.79
N LEU A 70 5.84 -15.76 -13.50
CA LEU A 70 4.65 -15.71 -12.64
C LEU A 70 5.01 -15.20 -11.25
N LYS A 71 6.07 -15.73 -10.65
CA LYS A 71 6.53 -15.30 -9.32
C LYS A 71 6.90 -13.82 -9.30
N VAL A 72 7.62 -13.34 -10.32
CA VAL A 72 8.02 -11.94 -10.44
C VAL A 72 6.78 -11.04 -10.52
N GLU A 73 5.82 -11.40 -11.36
CA GLU A 73 4.58 -10.63 -11.52
C GLU A 73 3.77 -10.58 -10.24
N ILE A 74 3.72 -11.67 -9.48
CA ILE A 74 3.02 -11.73 -8.20
C ILE A 74 3.68 -10.79 -7.19
N VAL A 75 5.00 -10.83 -7.06
CA VAL A 75 5.73 -9.95 -6.13
C VAL A 75 5.51 -8.48 -6.50
N LYS A 76 5.58 -8.14 -7.78
CA LYS A 76 5.30 -6.79 -8.26
C LYS A 76 3.91 -6.33 -7.86
N TYR A 77 2.92 -7.19 -8.04
CA TYR A 77 1.54 -6.89 -7.69
C TYR A 77 1.38 -6.65 -6.18
N VAL A 78 1.95 -7.51 -5.35
CA VAL A 78 1.87 -7.37 -3.89
C VAL A 78 2.54 -6.06 -3.44
N VAL A 79 3.70 -5.72 -4.00
CA VAL A 79 4.38 -4.46 -3.71
C VAL A 79 3.50 -3.27 -4.10
N LYS A 80 2.91 -3.31 -5.28
CA LYS A 80 2.02 -2.25 -5.76
C LYS A 80 0.85 -2.04 -4.81
N VAL A 81 0.18 -3.11 -4.40
CA VAL A 81 -0.96 -3.05 -3.48
C VAL A 81 -0.53 -2.46 -2.14
N LYS A 82 0.60 -2.90 -1.60
CA LYS A 82 1.09 -2.39 -0.31
C LYS A 82 1.47 -0.91 -0.38
N LEU A 83 2.08 -0.48 -1.47
CA LEU A 83 2.43 0.93 -1.66
C LEU A 83 1.16 1.80 -1.80
N GLU A 84 0.15 1.30 -2.52
CA GLU A 84 -1.14 1.99 -2.65
C GLU A 84 -1.86 2.10 -1.31
N GLU A 85 -1.87 1.03 -0.52
CA GLU A 85 -2.47 1.02 0.82
C GLU A 85 -1.76 2.00 1.75
N GLU A 86 -0.44 2.04 1.70
CA GLU A 86 0.34 2.98 2.50
C GLU A 86 0.09 4.42 2.10
N ALA A 87 0.07 4.71 0.79
CA ALA A 87 -0.25 6.03 0.27
C ALA A 87 -1.65 6.48 0.68
N ALA A 88 -2.64 5.58 0.61
CA ALA A 88 -4.01 5.86 1.04
C ALA A 88 -4.08 6.16 2.54
N ARG A 89 -3.33 5.40 3.35
CA ARG A 89 -3.27 5.61 4.80
C ARG A 89 -2.64 6.96 5.14
N LEU A 90 -1.55 7.32 4.48
CA LEU A 90 -0.89 8.61 4.67
C LEU A 90 -1.79 9.76 4.24
N HIS A 91 -2.46 9.61 3.11
CA HIS A 91 -3.39 10.62 2.62
C HIS A 91 -4.55 10.84 3.60
N ALA A 92 -5.13 9.76 4.12
CA ALA A 92 -6.20 9.82 5.10
C ALA A 92 -5.73 10.51 6.39
N ARG A 93 -4.48 10.23 6.82
CA ARG A 93 -3.87 10.86 7.99
C ARG A 93 -3.68 12.36 7.78
N GLU A 94 -3.16 12.75 6.63
CA GLU A 94 -2.98 14.15 6.27
C GLU A 94 -4.31 14.89 6.23
N GLN A 95 -5.34 14.27 5.66
CA GLN A 95 -6.69 14.84 5.62
C GLN A 95 -7.27 15.04 7.02
N ARG A 96 -7.08 14.07 7.92
CA ARG A 96 -7.54 14.20 9.31
C ARG A 96 -6.80 15.30 10.04
N GLU A 97 -5.48 15.41 9.88
CA GLU A 97 -4.67 16.45 10.50
C GLU A 97 -5.08 17.84 10.00
N LYS A 98 -5.30 17.97 8.69
CA LYS A 98 -5.74 19.21 8.07
C LYS A 98 -7.11 19.62 8.57
N LYS A 99 -8.05 18.68 8.65
CA LYS A 99 -9.41 18.91 9.15
C LYS A 99 -9.38 19.37 10.60
N GLN A 100 -8.57 18.69 11.44
CA GLN A 100 -8.41 19.03 12.84
C GLN A 100 -7.83 20.43 13.00
N LYS A 101 -6.83 20.79 12.20
CA LYS A 101 -6.23 22.11 12.20
C LYS A 101 -7.24 23.19 11.83
N ILE A 102 -8.07 22.94 10.81
CA ILE A 102 -9.14 23.86 10.41
C ILE A 102 -10.14 24.04 11.54
N MET A 103 -10.53 22.95 12.22
CA MET A 103 -11.44 23.02 13.35
C MET A 103 -10.87 23.84 14.51
N GLU A 104 -9.57 23.71 14.79
CA GLU A 104 -8.88 24.50 15.80
C GLU A 104 -8.88 25.99 15.44
N ILE A 105 -8.60 26.32 14.17
CA ILE A 105 -8.63 27.71 13.69
C ILE A 105 -10.05 28.29 13.83
N MET A 106 -11.07 27.52 13.47
CA MET A 106 -12.46 27.95 13.60
C MET A 106 -12.84 28.23 15.07
N ALA A 107 -12.43 27.33 15.96
CA ALA A 107 -12.67 27.50 17.40
C ALA A 107 -11.98 28.77 17.92
N ASN A 108 -10.75 29.02 17.52
CA ASN A 108 -10.01 30.20 17.92
C ASN A 108 -10.66 31.49 17.41
N LYS A 109 -11.18 31.48 16.19
CA LYS A 109 -11.88 32.65 15.63
C LYS A 109 -13.18 32.91 16.36
N GLN A 110 -13.91 31.87 16.71
CA GLN A 110 -15.15 32.01 17.49
C GLN A 110 -14.85 32.61 18.87
N ASP A 111 -13.81 32.17 19.52
CA ASP A 111 -13.37 32.69 20.81
C ASP A 111 -12.94 34.17 20.69
N ALA A 112 -12.24 34.54 19.64
CA ALA A 112 -11.82 35.91 19.38
C ALA A 112 -13.04 36.79 19.14
N ASP A 113 -14.02 36.32 18.38
CA ASP A 113 -15.29 37.05 18.14
C ASP A 113 -16.04 37.27 19.44
N LEU A 114 -16.10 36.25 20.31
CA LEU A 114 -16.73 36.38 21.62
C LEU A 114 -15.97 37.36 22.50
N GLN A 115 -14.66 37.33 22.50
CA GLN A 115 -13.82 38.27 23.29
C GLN A 115 -13.97 39.71 22.83
N ASN A 116 -14.25 39.93 21.53
CA ASN A 116 -14.42 41.25 20.95
C ASN A 116 -15.82 41.84 21.18
N LYS A 117 -16.76 41.06 21.69
CA LYS A 117 -18.11 41.52 21.98
C LYS A 117 -18.15 42.29 23.29
N SER A 118 -19.05 43.28 23.35
CA SER A 118 -19.26 44.04 24.58
C SER A 118 -19.91 43.17 25.66
N VAL A 119 -19.81 43.63 26.92
CA VAL A 119 -20.44 42.95 28.05
C VAL A 119 -21.95 42.83 27.84
N GLU A 120 -22.58 43.86 27.28
CA GLU A 120 -24.00 43.87 26.97
C GLU A 120 -24.38 42.82 25.92
N GLU A 121 -23.56 42.69 24.88
CA GLU A 121 -23.77 41.69 23.85
C GLU A 121 -23.61 40.27 24.40
N LEU A 122 -22.60 40.04 25.25
CA LEU A 122 -22.39 38.75 25.88
C LEU A 122 -23.50 38.37 26.82
N ALA A 123 -24.00 39.35 27.61
CA ALA A 123 -25.13 39.14 28.50
C ALA A 123 -26.40 38.79 27.73
N LYS A 124 -26.62 39.43 26.59
CA LYS A 124 -27.75 39.15 25.71
C LYS A 124 -27.67 37.73 25.13
N MET A 125 -26.47 37.29 24.74
CA MET A 125 -26.26 35.94 24.25
C MET A 125 -26.54 34.88 25.33
N LEU A 126 -26.16 35.16 26.57
CA LEU A 126 -26.46 34.29 27.70
C LEU A 126 -27.96 34.15 27.93
N ASP A 127 -28.70 35.28 27.84
CA ASP A 127 -30.16 35.28 27.98
C ASP A 127 -30.84 34.47 26.88
N GLU A 128 -30.32 34.51 25.65
CA GLU A 128 -30.83 33.73 24.52
C GLU A 128 -30.58 32.22 24.69
N LEU A 129 -29.51 31.84 25.36
CA LEU A 129 -29.16 30.44 25.63
C LEU A 129 -29.87 29.85 26.83
N GLY A 130 -30.28 30.68 27.72
CA GLY A 130 -30.90 30.27 28.95
C GLY A 130 -32.38 30.21 28.90
#